data_aa159d2f601cb5586aab22c499f407b5
#
_entry.id   aa159d2f601cb5586aab22c499f407b5
#
_cell.length_a   1.000
_cell.length_b   1.000
_cell.length_c   1.000
_cell.angle_alpha   90.00
_cell.angle_beta   90.00
_cell.angle_gamma   90.00
#
_symmetry.space_group_name_H-M   'P 1'
#
loop_
_entity.id
_entity.type
_entity.pdbx_description
1 polymer ?
#
loop_
_entity_poly.entity_id
_entity_poly.type
_entity_poly.pdbx_seq_one_letter_code
_entity_poly.pdbx_strand_id
1 'polypeptide(L)'
;MLPLKESVIESNKLDVDYHIALHTNAGGGSGSECYYYKDKAFASSVLNSFDSYHTFPKRGLKDGSHLYELKNITAKNKPLIEFLFHDNKTESKFIQNNYNLLAMSIVESFLKIK
;
A
#
# COMPACT_ATOMS: atom_id res chain seq x y z
N MET A 1 3.87 -11.60 -13.57
CA MET A 1 3.24 -11.43 -12.26
C MET A 1 2.50 -12.69 -11.85
N LEU A 2 2.70 -13.17 -10.64
CA LEU A 2 1.96 -14.34 -10.14
C LEU A 2 0.50 -13.97 -9.87
N PRO A 3 -0.45 -14.86 -10.17
CA PRO A 3 -1.82 -14.68 -9.71
C PRO A 3 -1.87 -14.47 -8.19
N LEU A 4 -2.90 -13.78 -7.71
CA LEU A 4 -3.00 -13.38 -6.31
C LEU A 4 -2.85 -14.56 -5.34
N LYS A 5 -3.51 -15.67 -5.63
CA LYS A 5 -3.45 -16.85 -4.77
C LYS A 5 -2.03 -17.41 -4.64
N GLU A 6 -1.31 -17.48 -5.76
CA GLU A 6 0.07 -17.96 -5.77
C GLU A 6 1.01 -16.99 -5.08
N SER A 7 0.78 -15.69 -5.21
CA SER A 7 1.54 -14.66 -4.50
C SER A 7 1.39 -14.81 -2.99
N VAL A 8 0.19 -15.09 -2.52
CA VAL A 8 -0.08 -15.33 -1.09
C VAL A 8 0.68 -16.57 -0.61
N ILE A 9 0.57 -17.67 -1.36
CA ILE A 9 1.26 -18.92 -1.02
C ILE A 9 2.77 -18.70 -0.93
N GLU A 10 3.34 -18.02 -1.91
CA GLU A 10 4.78 -17.76 -1.96
C GLU A 10 5.24 -16.90 -0.80
N SER A 11 4.50 -15.84 -0.49
CA SER A 11 4.81 -14.97 0.64
C SER A 11 4.79 -15.75 1.96
N ASN A 12 3.77 -16.58 2.15
CA ASN A 12 3.63 -17.36 3.38
C ASN A 12 4.73 -18.42 3.53
N LYS A 13 5.18 -18.99 2.41
CA LYS A 13 6.31 -19.93 2.42
C LYS A 13 7.61 -19.29 2.88
N LEU A 14 7.81 -18.02 2.53
CA LEU A 14 9.01 -17.28 2.92
C LEU A 14 8.99 -16.85 4.39
N ASP A 15 7.84 -16.94 5.04
CA ASP A 15 7.67 -16.61 6.47
C ASP A 15 8.21 -15.23 6.81
N VAL A 16 7.79 -14.23 6.02
CA VAL A 16 8.27 -12.85 6.16
C VAL A 16 7.55 -12.12 7.29
N ASP A 17 8.22 -11.13 7.88
CA ASP A 17 7.62 -10.26 8.88
C ASP A 17 6.78 -9.16 8.26
N TYR A 18 7.12 -8.76 7.05
CA TYR A 18 6.44 -7.69 6.32
C TYR A 18 6.07 -8.15 4.94
N HIS A 19 4.82 -7.94 4.57
CA HIS A 19 4.30 -8.13 3.22
C HIS A 19 3.59 -6.83 2.84
N ILE A 20 4.07 -6.16 1.83
CA ILE A 20 3.50 -4.87 1.41
C ILE A 20 2.92 -5.03 0.02
N ALA A 21 1.62 -4.84 -0.11
CA ALA A 21 0.93 -4.89 -1.39
C ALA A 21 0.91 -3.48 -1.99
N LEU A 22 1.49 -3.32 -3.17
CA LEU A 22 1.60 -2.04 -3.85
C LEU A 22 0.57 -1.98 -4.97
N HIS A 23 -0.40 -1.10 -4.83
CA HIS A 23 -1.49 -0.96 -5.78
C HIS A 23 -1.70 0.49 -6.22
N THR A 24 -2.38 0.65 -7.34
CA THR A 24 -3.01 1.90 -7.71
C THR A 24 -4.49 1.64 -7.86
N ASN A 25 -5.31 2.64 -7.55
CA ASN A 25 -6.76 2.50 -7.52
C ASN A 25 -7.40 2.82 -8.87
N ALA A 26 -8.65 2.43 -9.03
CA ALA A 26 -9.45 2.71 -10.22
C ALA A 26 -10.91 2.92 -9.79
N GLY A 27 -11.72 3.47 -10.70
CA GLY A 27 -13.14 3.69 -10.44
C GLY A 27 -13.55 5.15 -10.48
N GLY A 28 -12.73 6.01 -11.07
CA GLY A 28 -13.06 7.42 -11.28
C GLY A 28 -12.90 8.30 -10.04
N GLY A 29 -12.18 7.82 -9.03
CA GLY A 29 -11.94 8.59 -7.82
C GLY A 29 -10.65 9.38 -7.86
N SER A 30 -10.21 9.83 -6.68
CA SER A 30 -8.98 10.62 -6.51
C SER A 30 -8.45 10.42 -5.09
N GLY A 31 -7.12 10.34 -4.98
CA GLY A 31 -6.44 10.33 -3.68
C GLY A 31 -5.80 9.02 -3.30
N SER A 32 -5.17 9.04 -2.14
CA SER A 32 -4.42 7.91 -1.58
C SER A 32 -5.17 7.26 -0.42
N GLU A 33 -5.00 5.95 -0.27
CA GLU A 33 -5.54 5.23 0.88
C GLU A 33 -4.69 4.01 1.18
N CYS A 34 -4.81 3.48 2.39
CA CYS A 34 -4.08 2.27 2.77
C CYS A 34 -4.97 1.38 3.62
N TYR A 35 -5.01 0.10 3.27
CA TYR A 35 -5.72 -0.93 4.03
C TYR A 35 -4.76 -1.58 5.02
N TYR A 36 -5.26 -1.83 6.23
CA TYR A 36 -4.53 -2.53 7.28
C TYR A 36 -5.30 -3.77 7.72
N TYR A 37 -4.61 -4.67 8.40
CA TYR A 37 -5.22 -5.84 9.03
C TYR A 37 -4.73 -5.91 10.48
N LYS A 38 -5.62 -5.58 11.42
CA LYS A 38 -5.38 -5.52 12.87
C LYS A 38 -4.37 -4.44 13.30
N ASP A 39 -3.11 -4.54 12.90
CA ASP A 39 -2.07 -3.59 13.28
C ASP A 39 -2.02 -2.43 12.29
N LYS A 40 -2.26 -1.22 12.79
CA LYS A 40 -2.33 -0.01 11.98
C LYS A 40 -0.99 0.73 11.88
N ALA A 41 -0.05 0.46 12.78
CA ALA A 41 1.12 1.32 12.94
C ALA A 41 1.95 1.45 11.67
N PHE A 42 2.30 0.32 11.05
CA PHE A 42 3.11 0.34 9.84
C PHE A 42 2.31 0.90 8.65
N ALA A 43 1.05 0.50 8.50
CA ALA A 43 0.19 1.02 7.44
C ALA A 43 0.04 2.54 7.54
N SER A 44 -0.13 3.05 8.76
CA SER A 44 -0.20 4.49 9.01
C SER A 44 1.10 5.18 8.61
N SER A 45 2.23 4.60 8.95
CA SER A 45 3.54 5.16 8.60
C SER A 45 3.74 5.23 7.08
N VAL A 46 3.38 4.16 6.36
CA VAL A 46 3.49 4.12 4.90
C VAL A 46 2.61 5.21 4.27
N LEU A 47 1.35 5.27 4.69
CA LEU A 47 0.41 6.23 4.13
C LEU A 47 0.80 7.67 4.44
N ASN A 48 1.16 7.97 5.68
CA ASN A 48 1.56 9.32 6.08
C ASN A 48 2.83 9.77 5.34
N SER A 49 3.78 8.86 5.14
CA SER A 49 4.98 9.17 4.38
C SER A 49 4.65 9.53 2.94
N PHE A 50 3.82 8.71 2.27
CA PHE A 50 3.40 9.01 0.91
C PHE A 50 2.61 10.30 0.84
N ASP A 51 1.69 10.52 1.76
CA ASP A 51 0.84 11.73 1.79
C ASP A 51 1.65 13.01 1.96
N SER A 52 2.85 12.92 2.50
CA SER A 52 3.74 14.09 2.61
C SER A 52 4.32 14.53 1.26
N TYR A 53 4.23 13.69 0.24
CA TYR A 53 4.82 13.95 -1.08
C TYR A 53 3.81 14.45 -2.11
N HIS A 54 2.52 14.54 -1.77
CA HIS A 54 1.52 14.97 -2.74
C HIS A 54 0.44 15.84 -2.08
N THR A 55 -0.35 16.52 -2.91
CA THR A 55 -1.45 17.37 -2.46
C THR A 55 -2.81 16.85 -2.92
N PHE A 56 -2.87 15.62 -3.44
CA PHE A 56 -4.14 14.99 -3.81
C PHE A 56 -4.94 14.63 -2.56
N PRO A 57 -6.23 14.32 -2.69
CA PRO A 57 -7.04 13.95 -1.52
C PRO A 57 -6.43 12.79 -0.71
N LYS A 58 -6.59 12.86 0.59
CA LYS A 58 -6.12 11.85 1.53
C LYS A 58 -7.33 11.08 2.03
N ARG A 59 -7.47 9.84 1.55
CA ARG A 59 -8.64 9.02 1.85
C ARG A 59 -8.49 8.23 3.16
N GLY A 60 -7.29 8.17 3.70
CA GLY A 60 -7.04 7.63 5.03
C GLY A 60 -6.83 6.13 5.09
N LEU A 61 -6.78 5.63 6.32
CA LEU A 61 -6.65 4.20 6.61
C LEU A 61 -8.01 3.52 6.57
N LYS A 62 -8.04 2.28 6.09
CA LYS A 62 -9.26 1.47 6.01
C LYS A 62 -8.99 0.05 6.48
N ASP A 63 -9.97 -0.55 7.14
CA ASP A 63 -9.89 -1.95 7.53
C ASP A 63 -9.92 -2.83 6.27
N GLY A 64 -8.90 -3.66 6.11
CA GLY A 64 -8.76 -4.54 4.95
C GLY A 64 -9.03 -6.00 5.25
N SER A 65 -9.68 -6.32 6.38
CA SER A 65 -9.92 -7.70 6.79
C SER A 65 -10.78 -8.51 5.80
N HIS A 66 -11.53 -7.81 4.94
CA HIS A 66 -12.35 -8.44 3.89
C HIS A 66 -11.55 -8.73 2.61
N LEU A 67 -10.35 -8.20 2.47
CA LEU A 67 -9.53 -8.39 1.27
C LEU A 67 -8.81 -9.73 1.34
N TYR A 68 -8.87 -10.48 0.26
CA TYR A 68 -8.26 -11.82 0.19
C TYR A 68 -6.78 -11.80 0.59
N GLU A 69 -6.01 -10.86 0.06
CA GLU A 69 -4.59 -10.76 0.33
C GLU A 69 -4.30 -10.54 1.81
N LEU A 70 -4.94 -9.56 2.42
CA LEU A 70 -4.72 -9.24 3.82
C LEU A 70 -5.24 -10.35 4.75
N LYS A 71 -6.34 -10.97 4.37
CA LYS A 71 -6.92 -12.06 5.16
C LYS A 71 -6.02 -13.30 5.20
N ASN A 72 -5.33 -13.60 4.09
CA ASN A 72 -4.62 -14.88 3.94
C ASN A 72 -3.11 -14.79 4.07
N ILE A 73 -2.52 -13.62 4.01
CA ILE A 73 -1.08 -13.43 4.27
C ILE A 73 -0.83 -13.62 5.77
N THR A 74 0.20 -14.43 6.10
CA THR A 74 0.54 -14.71 7.50
C THR A 74 1.49 -13.68 8.13
N ALA A 75 2.12 -12.84 7.34
CA ALA A 75 2.97 -11.78 7.85
C ALA A 75 2.21 -10.88 8.82
N LYS A 76 2.85 -10.48 9.91
CA LYS A 76 2.24 -9.63 10.92
C LYS A 76 1.93 -8.24 10.39
N ASN A 77 2.84 -7.69 9.59
CA ASN A 77 2.68 -6.37 8.99
C ASN A 77 2.41 -6.56 7.49
N LYS A 78 1.21 -6.21 7.06
CA LYS A 78 0.77 -6.50 5.69
C LYS A 78 -0.14 -5.41 5.13
N PRO A 79 0.32 -4.16 5.06
CA PRO A 79 -0.49 -3.09 4.47
C PRO A 79 -0.68 -3.29 2.97
N LEU A 80 -1.85 -2.87 2.48
CA LEU A 80 -2.12 -2.75 1.05
C LEU A 80 -2.30 -1.26 0.76
N ILE A 81 -1.33 -0.65 0.09
CA ILE A 81 -1.42 0.77 -0.21
C ILE A 81 -1.94 0.98 -1.62
N GLU A 82 -2.94 1.87 -1.72
CA GLU A 82 -3.44 2.41 -2.98
C GLU A 82 -2.82 3.79 -3.14
N PHE A 83 -1.77 3.88 -3.94
CA PHE A 83 -1.00 5.12 -4.05
C PHE A 83 -1.83 6.28 -4.58
N LEU A 84 -2.58 6.08 -5.62
CA LEU A 84 -3.47 7.07 -6.23
C LEU A 84 -4.34 6.32 -7.23
N PHE A 85 -5.11 7.06 -8.04
CA PHE A 85 -5.97 6.46 -9.07
C PHE A 85 -5.27 6.50 -10.44
N HIS A 86 -5.02 5.33 -11.02
CA HIS A 86 -4.37 5.26 -12.34
C HIS A 86 -5.32 5.64 -13.49
N ASP A 87 -6.64 5.65 -13.26
CA ASP A 87 -7.61 6.13 -14.24
C ASP A 87 -7.93 7.64 -14.09
N ASN A 88 -7.30 8.30 -13.14
CA ASN A 88 -7.30 9.75 -13.03
C ASN A 88 -6.07 10.28 -13.76
N LYS A 89 -6.28 11.08 -14.81
CA LYS A 89 -5.21 11.51 -15.71
C LYS A 89 -4.07 12.22 -15.01
N THR A 90 -4.40 13.13 -14.09
CA THR A 90 -3.41 13.91 -13.35
C THR A 90 -2.65 13.02 -12.37
N GLU A 91 -3.34 12.13 -11.67
CA GLU A 91 -2.71 11.22 -10.71
C GLU A 91 -1.85 10.17 -11.39
N SER A 92 -2.32 9.64 -12.51
CA SER A 92 -1.54 8.69 -13.31
C SER A 92 -0.22 9.30 -13.75
N LYS A 93 -0.26 10.57 -14.18
CA LYS A 93 0.94 11.29 -14.59
C LYS A 93 1.89 11.53 -13.42
N PHE A 94 1.34 11.85 -12.26
CA PHE A 94 2.15 12.00 -11.05
C PHE A 94 2.87 10.69 -10.70
N ILE A 95 2.15 9.57 -10.74
CA ILE A 95 2.73 8.25 -10.45
C ILE A 95 3.89 7.96 -11.41
N GLN A 96 3.68 8.16 -12.72
CA GLN A 96 4.69 7.88 -13.74
C GLN A 96 5.94 8.74 -13.58
N ASN A 97 5.77 9.99 -13.17
CA ASN A 97 6.88 10.93 -13.04
C ASN A 97 7.55 10.91 -11.67
N ASN A 98 6.94 10.25 -10.68
CA ASN A 98 7.41 10.30 -9.29
C ASN A 98 7.41 8.93 -8.61
N TYR A 99 7.62 7.86 -9.37
CA TYR A 99 7.65 6.51 -8.78
C TYR A 99 8.71 6.36 -7.69
N ASN A 100 9.77 7.17 -7.73
CA ASN A 100 10.78 7.20 -6.68
C ASN A 100 10.20 7.63 -5.33
N LEU A 101 9.21 8.52 -5.33
CA LEU A 101 8.54 8.95 -4.10
C LEU A 101 7.69 7.83 -3.50
N LEU A 102 7.11 6.99 -4.34
CA LEU A 102 6.38 5.81 -3.89
C LEU A 102 7.34 4.87 -3.14
N ALA A 103 8.50 4.62 -3.74
CA ALA A 103 9.53 3.78 -3.12
C ALA A 103 10.04 4.39 -1.81
N MET A 104 10.28 5.70 -1.79
CA MET A 104 10.75 6.41 -0.59
C MET A 104 9.77 6.27 0.57
N SER A 105 8.46 6.29 0.29
CA SER A 105 7.44 6.13 1.32
C SER A 105 7.60 4.81 2.07
N ILE A 106 7.92 3.75 1.36
CA ILE A 106 8.15 2.44 1.97
C ILE A 106 9.44 2.43 2.78
N VAL A 107 10.53 2.93 2.20
CA VAL A 107 11.84 2.96 2.86
C VAL A 107 11.79 3.77 4.15
N GLU A 108 11.21 4.96 4.10
CA GLU A 108 11.10 5.83 5.27
C GLU A 108 10.28 5.18 6.39
N SER A 109 9.28 4.39 6.02
CA SER A 109 8.45 3.69 6.99
C SER A 109 9.25 2.65 7.77
N PHE A 110 10.15 1.93 7.10
CA PHE A 110 11.06 1.00 7.78
C PHE A 110 12.04 1.73 8.70
N LEU A 111 12.50 2.90 8.32
CA LEU A 111 13.43 3.68 9.14
C LEU A 111 12.78 4.19 10.44
N LYS A 112 11.47 4.37 10.44
CA LYS A 112 10.72 4.84 11.60
C LYS A 112 10.38 3.75 12.61
N ILE A 113 10.58 2.50 12.28
CA ILE A 113 10.22 1.35 13.12
C ILE A 113 11.22 1.12 14.25
N LYS A 114 12.35 1.74 14.21
CA LYS A 114 13.42 1.54 15.19
C LYS A 114 13.02 1.94 16.59
#